data_25c0f35613286269c0f982990ce60cdb
#
_entry.id   25c0f35613286269c0f982990ce60cdb
#
_cell.length_a   1.000
_cell.length_b   1.000
_cell.length_c   1.000
_cell.angle_alpha   90.00
_cell.angle_beta   90.00
_cell.angle_gamma   90.00
#
_symmetry.space_group_name_H-M   'P 1'
#
loop_
_entity.id
_entity.type
_entity.pdbx_description
1 polymer ?
#
loop_
_entity_poly.entity_id
_entity_poly.type
_entity_poly.pdbx_seq_one_letter_code
_entity_poly.pdbx_strand_id
1 'polypeptide(L)'
;MKKIITMAYLSAAVLGATMTFTSCGSNNDEPKGEVVETGTKLNPLRVFTGGMPVSFTGATILKNIKGQVSAIQTDDEVVTFEYKDMSTHASEAQPQVVMTIEDKEATLTYVCNLYLGKDGFVKHCDETKTYKRSGTRKETWDFTYNNDGQLLTMLRSEGGNKKTTIKYQDGNIVETTTTSAVYFNNKHSYKIFYTSESALSPIVNKGCLMLFDYTLGIDMDEMQYAYYAGLLGKATKNLPVKLVDNDNENRIDNFTWTLNSNGYPISFKRDLTVAYSFAW
;
A
#
# COMPACT_ATOMS: atom_id res chain seq x y z
N MET A 1 -43.29 -4.01 5.53
CA MET A 1 -43.48 -3.03 4.43
C MET A 1 -42.10 -2.55 4.00
N LYS A 2 -41.58 -3.08 2.87
CA LYS A 2 -40.26 -2.71 2.33
C LYS A 2 -40.38 -1.42 1.55
N LYS A 3 -39.62 -0.38 1.91
CA LYS A 3 -39.48 0.82 1.09
C LYS A 3 -38.29 0.65 0.15
N ILE A 4 -38.59 0.57 -1.14
CA ILE A 4 -37.63 0.59 -2.24
C ILE A 4 -37.32 2.06 -2.52
N ILE A 5 -36.05 2.47 -2.38
CA ILE A 5 -35.56 3.79 -2.81
C ILE A 5 -34.92 3.60 -4.18
N THR A 6 -35.59 4.11 -5.18
CA THR A 6 -35.11 4.18 -6.57
C THR A 6 -34.21 5.40 -6.71
N MET A 7 -32.91 5.19 -6.94
CA MET A 7 -31.98 6.27 -7.35
C MET A 7 -32.01 6.44 -8.86
N ALA A 8 -32.41 7.61 -9.30
CA ALA A 8 -32.38 8.04 -10.70
C ALA A 8 -30.95 8.44 -11.10
N TYR A 9 -30.43 7.85 -12.16
CA TYR A 9 -29.18 8.29 -12.81
C TYR A 9 -29.44 9.50 -13.69
N LEU A 10 -28.77 10.61 -13.40
CA LEU A 10 -28.74 11.81 -14.23
C LEU A 10 -27.44 11.76 -15.08
N SER A 11 -27.56 11.45 -16.36
CA SER A 11 -26.48 11.52 -17.33
C SER A 11 -26.35 12.95 -17.85
N ALA A 12 -25.24 13.63 -17.52
CA ALA A 12 -24.90 14.92 -18.10
C ALA A 12 -23.91 14.71 -19.27
N ALA A 13 -24.33 15.02 -20.48
CA ALA A 13 -23.50 15.09 -21.67
C ALA A 13 -22.65 16.37 -21.61
N VAL A 14 -21.32 16.23 -21.73
CA VAL A 14 -20.39 17.36 -21.87
C VAL A 14 -20.04 17.54 -23.34
N LEU A 15 -20.49 18.64 -23.92
CA LEU A 15 -20.08 19.13 -25.24
C LEU A 15 -18.63 19.65 -25.19
N GLY A 16 -17.78 19.13 -26.07
CA GLY A 16 -16.42 19.61 -26.24
C GLY A 16 -16.38 20.97 -26.95
N ALA A 17 -15.65 21.91 -26.37
CA ALA A 17 -15.21 23.13 -27.04
C ALA A 17 -13.71 23.06 -27.26
N THR A 18 -13.29 22.92 -28.51
CA THR A 18 -11.89 23.05 -28.96
C THR A 18 -11.55 24.53 -29.09
N MET A 19 -10.65 25.05 -28.23
CA MET A 19 -10.03 26.35 -28.43
C MET A 19 -8.61 26.17 -28.99
N THR A 20 -8.42 26.65 -30.22
CA THR A 20 -7.12 26.79 -30.87
C THR A 20 -6.50 28.13 -30.41
N PHE A 21 -5.36 28.08 -29.74
CA PHE A 21 -4.56 29.29 -29.47
C PHE A 21 -3.41 29.37 -30.47
N THR A 22 -3.41 30.43 -31.27
CA THR A 22 -2.28 30.85 -32.09
C THR A 22 -1.24 31.55 -31.22
N SER A 23 0.00 31.07 -31.29
CA SER A 23 1.18 31.63 -30.64
C SER A 23 1.67 32.85 -31.43
N CYS A 24 1.91 33.97 -30.73
CA CYS A 24 2.89 34.99 -31.13
C CYS A 24 3.93 35.12 -30.02
N GLY A 25 5.21 35.00 -30.41
CA GLY A 25 6.30 34.97 -29.49
C GLY A 25 6.70 36.32 -28.89
N SER A 26 7.34 36.28 -27.73
CA SER A 26 8.46 37.16 -27.33
C SER A 26 9.27 36.44 -26.25
N ASN A 27 10.59 36.49 -26.44
CA ASN A 27 11.60 35.90 -25.58
C ASN A 27 11.62 36.65 -24.23
N ASN A 28 11.40 35.91 -23.13
CA ASN A 28 11.96 36.20 -21.82
C ASN A 28 12.17 34.86 -21.13
N ASP A 29 13.46 34.51 -20.94
CA ASP A 29 13.92 33.37 -20.20
C ASP A 29 13.65 33.56 -18.69
N GLU A 30 12.47 33.26 -18.22
CA GLU A 30 12.25 32.92 -16.83
C GLU A 30 12.20 31.37 -16.71
N PRO A 31 12.86 30.77 -15.70
CA PRO A 31 12.78 29.33 -15.51
C PRO A 31 11.33 28.97 -15.23
N LYS A 32 10.67 28.32 -16.19
CA LYS A 32 9.35 27.71 -16.00
C LYS A 32 9.47 26.70 -14.87
N GLY A 33 8.99 27.07 -13.69
CA GLY A 33 8.77 26.11 -12.63
C GLY A 33 7.92 24.97 -13.20
N GLU A 34 8.45 23.75 -13.20
CA GLU A 34 7.67 22.55 -13.49
C GLU A 34 6.44 22.56 -12.59
N VAL A 35 5.26 22.78 -13.16
CA VAL A 35 3.99 22.49 -12.51
C VAL A 35 3.92 20.97 -12.41
N VAL A 36 4.45 20.44 -11.32
CA VAL A 36 4.35 19.03 -11.00
C VAL A 36 2.88 18.76 -10.74
N GLU A 37 2.21 18.08 -11.68
CA GLU A 37 0.84 17.59 -11.49
C GLU A 37 0.84 16.64 -10.29
N THR A 38 0.52 17.17 -9.11
CA THR A 38 0.45 16.40 -7.86
C THR A 38 -0.55 15.25 -7.94
N GLY A 39 -1.57 15.36 -8.81
CA GLY A 39 -2.56 14.33 -9.05
C GLY A 39 -2.01 13.00 -9.57
N THR A 40 -0.95 13.04 -10.41
CA THR A 40 -0.33 11.83 -10.97
C THR A 40 0.50 11.08 -9.93
N LYS A 41 1.07 11.76 -8.95
CA LYS A 41 1.88 11.15 -7.88
C LYS A 41 1.06 10.34 -6.89
N LEU A 42 -0.22 10.65 -6.72
CA LEU A 42 -1.12 9.97 -5.79
C LEU A 42 -2.03 8.96 -6.49
N ASN A 43 -1.79 8.68 -7.77
CA ASN A 43 -2.52 7.64 -8.49
C ASN A 43 -1.90 6.26 -8.18
N PRO A 44 -2.66 5.28 -7.62
CA PRO A 44 -2.14 3.95 -7.30
C PRO A 44 -1.63 3.19 -8.53
N LEU A 45 -2.09 3.50 -9.75
CA LEU A 45 -1.64 2.85 -11.00
C LEU A 45 -0.14 3.07 -11.28
N ARG A 46 0.50 4.08 -10.70
CA ARG A 46 1.96 4.24 -10.78
C ARG A 46 2.73 3.11 -10.08
N VAL A 47 2.12 2.48 -9.07
CA VAL A 47 2.64 1.33 -8.33
C VAL A 47 2.11 0.04 -8.94
N PHE A 48 0.82 -0.03 -9.21
CA PHE A 48 0.12 -1.17 -9.78
C PHE A 48 0.09 -1.07 -11.30
N THR A 49 1.27 -1.08 -11.93
CA THR A 49 1.43 -0.85 -13.40
C THR A 49 0.73 -1.89 -14.26
N GLY A 50 0.53 -3.10 -13.76
CA GLY A 50 -0.23 -4.15 -14.44
C GLY A 50 -1.73 -4.11 -14.19
N GLY A 51 -2.20 -3.18 -13.36
CA GLY A 51 -3.56 -3.13 -12.86
C GLY A 51 -3.59 -3.42 -11.35
N MET A 52 -4.62 -2.96 -10.71
CA MET A 52 -4.83 -3.08 -9.27
C MET A 52 -5.96 -4.08 -9.02
N PRO A 53 -5.85 -4.97 -8.04
CA PRO A 53 -6.96 -5.84 -7.68
C PRO A 53 -8.20 -5.00 -7.30
N VAL A 54 -9.38 -5.47 -7.67
CA VAL A 54 -10.65 -4.89 -7.22
C VAL A 54 -11.06 -5.44 -5.86
N SER A 55 -10.59 -6.66 -5.55
CA SER A 55 -10.71 -7.23 -4.21
C SER A 55 -9.55 -8.16 -3.87
N PHE A 56 -9.25 -8.29 -2.57
CA PHE A 56 -8.29 -9.24 -2.04
C PHE A 56 -8.81 -9.74 -0.67
N THR A 57 -8.86 -11.04 -0.49
CA THR A 57 -9.15 -11.69 0.83
C THR A 57 -10.36 -11.08 1.57
N GLY A 58 -11.50 -10.94 0.87
CA GLY A 58 -12.70 -10.32 1.45
C GLY A 58 -12.71 -8.80 1.49
N ALA A 59 -11.57 -8.13 1.20
CA ALA A 59 -11.51 -6.68 1.08
C ALA A 59 -11.91 -6.21 -0.32
N THR A 60 -12.70 -5.14 -0.41
CA THR A 60 -13.09 -4.48 -1.67
C THR A 60 -12.45 -3.11 -1.74
N ILE A 61 -11.80 -2.79 -2.86
CA ILE A 61 -11.13 -1.50 -3.09
C ILE A 61 -12.03 -0.58 -3.90
N LEU A 62 -12.36 0.58 -3.33
CA LEU A 62 -13.16 1.62 -3.96
C LEU A 62 -12.28 2.80 -4.39
N LYS A 63 -12.57 3.38 -5.56
CA LYS A 63 -11.81 4.50 -6.12
C LYS A 63 -12.71 5.72 -6.33
N ASN A 64 -12.15 6.90 -6.17
CA ASN A 64 -12.80 8.15 -6.52
C ASN A 64 -12.69 8.44 -8.05
N ILE A 65 -13.29 9.52 -8.51
CA ILE A 65 -13.29 9.94 -9.93
C ILE A 65 -11.88 10.27 -10.46
N LYS A 66 -10.92 10.54 -9.58
CA LYS A 66 -9.50 10.78 -9.94
C LYS A 66 -8.68 9.47 -10.02
N GLY A 67 -9.32 8.31 -9.79
CA GLY A 67 -8.67 7.00 -9.78
C GLY A 67 -7.88 6.69 -8.50
N GLN A 68 -7.94 7.56 -7.49
CA GLN A 68 -7.32 7.34 -6.18
C GLN A 68 -8.20 6.41 -5.34
N VAL A 69 -7.60 5.57 -4.50
CA VAL A 69 -8.36 4.73 -3.56
C VAL A 69 -9.06 5.63 -2.55
N SER A 70 -10.38 5.58 -2.52
CA SER A 70 -11.20 6.36 -1.58
C SER A 70 -11.58 5.55 -0.34
N ALA A 71 -11.74 4.23 -0.48
CA ALA A 71 -11.98 3.34 0.64
C ALA A 71 -11.53 1.91 0.34
N ILE A 72 -11.26 1.14 1.41
CA ILE A 72 -11.10 -0.31 1.40
C ILE A 72 -12.07 -0.86 2.44
N GLN A 73 -12.93 -1.78 2.05
CA GLN A 73 -13.95 -2.38 2.91
C GLN A 73 -13.66 -3.85 3.11
N THR A 74 -13.53 -4.28 4.35
CA THR A 74 -13.41 -5.68 4.75
C THR A 74 -14.68 -6.15 5.46
N ASP A 75 -14.73 -7.40 5.90
CA ASP A 75 -15.85 -7.89 6.73
C ASP A 75 -15.89 -7.23 8.10
N ASP A 76 -14.74 -6.81 8.65
CA ASP A 76 -14.60 -6.33 10.02
C ASP A 76 -14.42 -4.81 10.14
N GLU A 77 -13.91 -4.13 9.10
CA GLU A 77 -13.56 -2.72 9.16
C GLU A 77 -13.76 -1.96 7.84
N VAL A 78 -13.81 -0.65 7.94
CA VAL A 78 -13.84 0.29 6.81
C VAL A 78 -12.65 1.23 6.92
N VAL A 79 -11.86 1.27 5.86
CA VAL A 79 -10.72 2.19 5.70
C VAL A 79 -11.10 3.28 4.71
N THR A 80 -10.93 4.54 5.08
CA THR A 80 -11.19 5.69 4.19
C THR A 80 -9.93 6.52 3.99
N PHE A 81 -9.82 7.14 2.80
CA PHE A 81 -8.69 8.00 2.44
C PHE A 81 -9.19 9.39 2.05
N GLU A 82 -8.76 10.41 2.77
CA GLU A 82 -8.97 11.82 2.44
C GLU A 82 -7.67 12.40 1.89
N TYR A 83 -7.66 12.80 0.62
CA TYR A 83 -6.53 13.45 -0.06
C TYR A 83 -6.67 14.96 0.05
N LYS A 84 -5.73 15.62 0.73
CA LYS A 84 -5.71 17.08 0.87
C LYS A 84 -5.29 17.72 -0.45
N ASP A 85 -5.90 18.85 -0.78
CA ASP A 85 -5.52 19.62 -1.96
C ASP A 85 -4.14 20.30 -1.72
N MET A 86 -3.17 19.94 -2.54
CA MET A 86 -1.79 20.45 -2.46
C MET A 86 -1.60 21.76 -3.24
N SER A 87 -2.65 22.30 -3.88
CA SER A 87 -2.56 23.47 -4.77
C SER A 87 -2.27 24.79 -4.05
N THR A 88 -2.45 24.86 -2.74
CA THR A 88 -2.23 26.05 -1.94
C THR A 88 -1.13 25.81 -0.92
N HIS A 89 0.15 26.07 -1.28
CA HIS A 89 1.31 26.20 -0.35
C HIS A 89 1.24 25.30 0.90
N ALA A 90 0.93 24.02 0.73
CA ALA A 90 0.96 23.08 1.83
C ALA A 90 2.42 23.01 2.30
N SER A 91 2.70 23.60 3.46
CA SER A 91 3.99 23.39 4.12
C SER A 91 4.14 21.87 4.34
N GLU A 92 5.37 21.37 4.29
CA GLU A 92 5.69 19.97 4.65
C GLU A 92 5.16 19.56 6.05
N ALA A 93 4.67 20.54 6.82
CA ALA A 93 4.10 20.40 8.16
C ALA A 93 2.65 19.88 8.21
N GLN A 94 1.97 19.69 7.06
CA GLN A 94 0.58 19.20 7.04
C GLN A 94 0.53 17.82 6.34
N PRO A 95 -0.28 16.87 6.87
CA PRO A 95 -0.46 15.59 6.21
C PRO A 95 -1.14 15.77 4.84
N GLN A 96 -0.63 15.09 3.83
CA GLN A 96 -1.19 15.13 2.48
C GLN A 96 -2.32 14.13 2.28
N VAL A 97 -2.34 13.06 3.09
CA VAL A 97 -3.42 12.08 3.11
C VAL A 97 -3.77 11.77 4.55
N VAL A 98 -5.06 11.68 4.85
CA VAL A 98 -5.55 11.14 6.12
C VAL A 98 -6.21 9.81 5.82
N MET A 99 -5.68 8.74 6.42
CA MET A 99 -6.27 7.40 6.39
C MET A 99 -6.97 7.16 7.72
N THR A 100 -8.27 6.82 7.68
CA THR A 100 -9.05 6.49 8.87
C THR A 100 -9.55 5.06 8.76
N ILE A 101 -9.37 4.27 9.81
CA ILE A 101 -9.82 2.89 9.92
C ILE A 101 -10.80 2.81 11.09
N GLU A 102 -12.00 2.30 10.81
CA GLU A 102 -13.05 2.10 11.81
C GLU A 102 -13.48 0.63 11.80
N ASP A 103 -13.45 -0.02 12.95
CA ASP A 103 -14.08 -1.33 13.09
C ASP A 103 -15.61 -1.18 13.02
N LYS A 104 -16.31 -2.19 12.51
CA LYS A 104 -17.78 -2.14 12.33
C LYS A 104 -18.54 -2.04 13.65
N GLU A 105 -17.94 -2.42 14.76
CA GLU A 105 -18.50 -2.27 16.10
C GLU A 105 -18.22 -0.90 16.72
N ALA A 106 -17.47 -0.06 16.03
CA ALA A 106 -17.01 1.27 16.47
C ALA A 106 -16.36 1.23 17.87
N THR A 107 -15.57 0.19 18.12
CA THR A 107 -14.85 0.01 19.38
C THR A 107 -13.42 0.52 19.31
N LEU A 108 -12.86 0.62 18.10
CA LEU A 108 -11.51 1.06 17.80
C LEU A 108 -11.51 1.91 16.52
N THR A 109 -10.87 3.05 16.58
CA THR A 109 -10.62 3.93 15.42
C THR A 109 -9.14 4.26 15.34
N TYR A 110 -8.58 4.14 14.13
CA TYR A 110 -7.24 4.64 13.81
C TYR A 110 -7.37 5.88 12.93
N VAL A 111 -6.60 6.90 13.23
CA VAL A 111 -6.41 8.06 12.35
C VAL A 111 -4.93 8.19 12.05
N CYS A 112 -4.56 7.96 10.80
CA CYS A 112 -3.18 7.99 10.32
C CYS A 112 -2.99 9.23 9.44
N ASN A 113 -2.24 10.22 9.93
CA ASN A 113 -1.84 11.39 9.18
C ASN A 113 -0.60 11.06 8.37
N LEU A 114 -0.72 10.95 7.05
CA LEU A 114 0.35 10.49 6.16
C LEU A 114 1.05 11.69 5.52
N TYR A 115 2.35 11.81 5.78
CA TYR A 115 3.24 12.83 5.22
C TYR A 115 4.06 12.23 4.08
N LEU A 116 3.92 12.80 2.88
CA LEU A 116 4.50 12.26 1.66
C LEU A 116 5.81 12.95 1.30
N GLY A 117 6.76 12.18 0.79
CA GLY A 117 7.95 12.71 0.14
C GLY A 117 7.64 13.25 -1.27
N LYS A 118 8.65 13.89 -1.89
CA LYS A 118 8.56 14.38 -3.28
C LYS A 118 8.25 13.28 -4.30
N ASP A 119 8.57 12.04 -3.97
CA ASP A 119 8.25 10.82 -4.72
C ASP A 119 6.79 10.38 -4.54
N GLY A 120 6.01 11.03 -3.67
CA GLY A 120 4.61 10.72 -3.35
C GLY A 120 4.44 9.44 -2.52
N PHE A 121 5.50 8.91 -1.90
CA PHE A 121 5.42 7.85 -0.91
C PHE A 121 5.44 8.42 0.50
N VAL A 122 4.77 7.74 1.42
CA VAL A 122 4.74 8.11 2.84
C VAL A 122 6.15 8.06 3.41
N LYS A 123 6.62 9.16 4.00
CA LYS A 123 7.90 9.22 4.73
C LYS A 123 7.68 9.15 6.23
N HIS A 124 6.55 9.69 6.68
CA HIS A 124 6.17 9.73 8.09
C HIS A 124 4.67 9.55 8.24
N CYS A 125 4.24 8.96 9.36
CA CYS A 125 2.85 8.88 9.77
C CYS A 125 2.75 9.17 11.26
N ASP A 126 1.86 10.13 11.62
CA ASP A 126 1.36 10.28 12.98
C ASP A 126 0.07 9.48 13.09
N GLU A 127 0.10 8.45 13.91
CA GLU A 127 -1.04 7.58 14.16
C GLU A 127 -1.68 7.89 15.50
N THR A 128 -3.01 7.91 15.53
CA THR A 128 -3.82 8.03 16.74
C THR A 128 -4.80 6.87 16.79
N LYS A 129 -4.63 5.97 17.77
CA LYS A 129 -5.56 4.87 18.09
C LYS A 129 -6.50 5.29 19.19
N THR A 130 -7.80 5.27 18.94
CA THR A 130 -8.83 5.62 19.92
C THR A 130 -9.66 4.40 20.26
N TYR A 131 -9.57 3.96 21.50
CA TYR A 131 -10.34 2.84 22.04
C TYR A 131 -11.56 3.37 22.77
N LYS A 132 -12.74 2.89 22.48
CA LYS A 132 -14.00 3.33 23.09
C LYS A 132 -14.00 3.34 24.63
N ARG A 133 -13.25 2.42 25.24
CA ARG A 133 -13.25 2.23 26.70
C ARG A 133 -11.95 2.62 27.39
N SER A 134 -10.83 2.64 26.69
CA SER A 134 -9.49 2.79 27.30
C SER A 134 -8.74 4.05 26.88
N GLY A 135 -9.38 4.92 26.09
CA GLY A 135 -8.82 6.22 25.71
C GLY A 135 -7.98 6.18 24.43
N THR A 136 -7.07 7.12 24.30
CA THR A 136 -6.30 7.35 23.07
C THR A 136 -4.83 7.04 23.27
N ARG A 137 -4.18 6.41 22.26
CA ARG A 137 -2.76 6.19 22.17
C ARG A 137 -2.22 6.84 20.89
N LYS A 138 -1.02 7.42 20.95
CA LYS A 138 -0.34 8.02 19.79
C LYS A 138 0.92 7.23 19.48
N GLU A 139 1.15 6.99 18.20
CA GLU A 139 2.27 6.25 17.67
C GLU A 139 2.77 6.91 16.39
N THR A 140 3.97 6.55 15.94
CA THR A 140 4.55 7.07 14.71
C THR A 140 5.14 5.96 13.88
N TRP A 141 5.18 6.19 12.56
CA TRP A 141 5.88 5.37 11.59
C TRP A 141 6.79 6.24 10.73
N ASP A 142 7.99 5.75 10.46
CA ASP A 142 8.92 6.37 9.51
C ASP A 142 9.33 5.36 8.45
N PHE A 143 9.41 5.81 7.17
CA PHE A 143 9.67 4.96 6.02
C PHE A 143 10.80 5.51 5.16
N THR A 144 11.66 4.63 4.64
CA THR A 144 12.66 4.98 3.65
C THR A 144 12.58 4.06 2.43
N TYR A 145 13.02 4.55 1.27
CA TYR A 145 12.91 3.86 0.00
C TYR A 145 14.24 3.88 -0.75
N ASN A 146 14.45 2.90 -1.63
CA ASN A 146 15.55 2.92 -2.58
C ASN A 146 15.22 3.82 -3.80
N ASN A 147 16.20 3.98 -4.70
CA ASN A 147 16.03 4.81 -5.92
C ASN A 147 14.96 4.25 -6.89
N ASP A 148 14.63 2.96 -6.80
CA ASP A 148 13.58 2.32 -7.59
C ASP A 148 12.19 2.54 -7.00
N GLY A 149 12.10 3.17 -5.82
CA GLY A 149 10.85 3.43 -5.09
C GLY A 149 10.36 2.22 -4.30
N GLN A 150 11.23 1.28 -3.95
CA GLN A 150 10.90 0.13 -3.11
C GLN A 150 11.22 0.43 -1.65
N LEU A 151 10.37 -0.03 -0.72
CA LEU A 151 10.49 0.20 0.72
C LEU A 151 11.75 -0.47 1.29
N LEU A 152 12.65 0.31 1.92
CA LEU A 152 13.89 -0.19 2.54
C LEU A 152 13.78 -0.39 4.05
N THR A 153 13.18 0.58 4.73
CA THR A 153 13.04 0.50 6.19
C THR A 153 11.70 1.02 6.66
N MET A 154 11.22 0.44 7.75
CA MET A 154 10.13 0.96 8.57
C MET A 154 10.64 1.09 9.99
N LEU A 155 10.30 2.19 10.66
CA LEU A 155 10.47 2.37 12.08
C LEU A 155 9.10 2.68 12.69
N ARG A 156 8.66 1.87 13.65
CA ARG A 156 7.40 2.03 14.37
C ARG A 156 7.69 2.31 15.84
N SER A 157 7.07 3.33 16.41
CA SER A 157 7.26 3.66 17.83
C SER A 157 6.60 2.66 18.77
N GLU A 158 5.54 1.98 18.33
CA GLU A 158 4.89 0.91 19.10
C GLU A 158 5.86 -0.23 19.40
N GLY A 159 5.71 -0.83 20.60
CA GLY A 159 6.57 -1.94 21.01
C GLY A 159 8.04 -1.56 21.18
N GLY A 160 8.35 -0.27 21.40
CA GLY A 160 9.70 0.22 21.73
C GLY A 160 10.61 0.39 20.54
N ASN A 161 10.20 1.14 19.53
CA ASN A 161 10.96 1.42 18.32
C ASN A 161 11.31 0.16 17.52
N LYS A 162 10.29 -0.55 17.09
CA LYS A 162 10.39 -1.71 16.22
C LYS A 162 10.88 -1.26 14.83
N LYS A 163 12.06 -1.74 14.42
CA LYS A 163 12.65 -1.41 13.12
C LYS A 163 12.66 -2.63 12.22
N THR A 164 12.07 -2.52 11.04
CA THR A 164 12.17 -3.50 9.96
C THR A 164 13.10 -2.98 8.87
N THR A 165 14.02 -3.83 8.41
CA THR A 165 14.94 -3.57 7.30
C THR A 165 14.71 -4.60 6.21
N ILE A 166 14.69 -4.16 4.94
CA ILE A 166 14.37 -4.97 3.77
C ILE A 166 15.55 -4.93 2.81
N LYS A 167 16.03 -6.10 2.39
CA LYS A 167 17.09 -6.22 1.37
C LYS A 167 16.52 -6.70 0.05
N TYR A 168 16.98 -6.06 -1.02
CA TYR A 168 16.59 -6.40 -2.39
C TYR A 168 17.76 -6.95 -3.18
N GLN A 169 17.46 -7.87 -4.08
CA GLN A 169 18.34 -8.34 -5.15
C GLN A 169 17.51 -8.52 -6.42
N ASP A 170 17.97 -7.90 -7.53
CA ASP A 170 17.31 -7.98 -8.85
C ASP A 170 15.81 -7.60 -8.83
N GLY A 171 15.44 -6.64 -7.96
CA GLY A 171 14.07 -6.16 -7.79
C GLY A 171 13.19 -7.04 -6.88
N ASN A 172 13.75 -8.08 -6.27
CA ASN A 172 13.08 -8.97 -5.34
C ASN A 172 13.56 -8.78 -3.90
N ILE A 173 12.66 -8.88 -2.93
CA ILE A 173 13.00 -8.91 -1.51
C ILE A 173 13.63 -10.27 -1.20
N VAL A 174 14.88 -10.29 -0.76
CA VAL A 174 15.60 -11.53 -0.45
C VAL A 174 15.79 -11.78 1.04
N GLU A 175 15.70 -10.73 1.85
CA GLU A 175 15.81 -10.82 3.31
C GLU A 175 15.02 -9.70 3.96
N THR A 176 14.35 -10.02 5.06
CA THR A 176 13.75 -9.04 5.97
C THR A 176 14.29 -9.26 7.38
N THR A 177 14.48 -8.18 8.13
CA THR A 177 14.94 -8.26 9.51
C THR A 177 14.17 -7.24 10.34
N THR A 178 13.54 -7.69 11.42
CA THR A 178 12.86 -6.84 12.39
C THR A 178 13.59 -6.92 13.74
N THR A 179 13.84 -5.76 14.34
CA THR A 179 14.44 -5.61 15.67
C THR A 179 13.54 -4.76 16.56
N SER A 180 13.46 -5.10 17.85
CA SER A 180 12.75 -4.29 18.87
C SER A 180 13.66 -4.03 20.05
N ALA A 181 13.61 -2.80 20.61
CA ALA A 181 14.43 -2.41 21.76
C ALA A 181 13.88 -2.90 23.10
N VAL A 182 12.58 -3.19 23.19
CA VAL A 182 11.90 -3.52 24.48
C VAL A 182 12.07 -4.97 24.90
N TYR A 183 12.15 -5.87 23.94
CA TYR A 183 12.30 -7.29 24.25
C TYR A 183 13.74 -7.70 23.99
N PHE A 184 14.59 -7.67 25.01
CA PHE A 184 16.00 -8.06 25.01
C PHE A 184 16.46 -8.75 23.69
N ASN A 185 16.97 -7.96 22.74
CA ASN A 185 17.51 -8.43 21.45
C ASN A 185 16.56 -9.30 20.60
N ASN A 186 15.25 -9.08 20.64
CA ASN A 186 14.36 -9.74 19.70
C ASN A 186 14.64 -9.24 18.26
N LYS A 187 15.49 -9.99 17.62
CA LYS A 187 15.74 -9.91 16.18
C LYS A 187 15.07 -11.09 15.54
N HIS A 188 14.16 -10.83 14.60
CA HIS A 188 13.60 -11.84 13.72
C HIS A 188 14.04 -11.54 12.30
N SER A 189 14.49 -12.54 11.59
CA SER A 189 14.87 -12.35 10.20
C SER A 189 14.47 -13.55 9.33
N TYR A 190 14.09 -13.23 8.08
CA TYR A 190 13.57 -14.19 7.13
C TYR A 190 14.32 -14.10 5.80
N LYS A 191 14.56 -15.24 5.16
CA LYS A 191 14.99 -15.34 3.76
C LYS A 191 13.79 -15.64 2.87
N ILE A 192 13.69 -14.94 1.75
CA ILE A 192 12.60 -15.06 0.79
C ILE A 192 13.14 -15.64 -0.52
N PHE A 193 12.42 -16.63 -1.05
CA PHE A 193 12.81 -17.34 -2.27
C PHE A 193 11.71 -17.24 -3.33
N TYR A 194 12.14 -17.19 -4.59
CA TYR A 194 11.28 -17.04 -5.76
C TYR A 194 11.32 -18.28 -6.66
N THR A 195 12.07 -19.31 -6.26
CA THR A 195 12.11 -20.66 -6.85
C THR A 195 12.11 -21.69 -5.74
N SER A 196 11.61 -22.89 -6.05
CA SER A 196 11.61 -24.05 -5.17
C SER A 196 11.58 -25.32 -6.02
N GLU A 197 11.59 -26.50 -5.39
CA GLU A 197 11.47 -27.78 -6.12
C GLU A 197 10.15 -27.87 -6.90
N SER A 198 9.08 -27.22 -6.42
CA SER A 198 7.77 -27.17 -7.08
C SER A 198 7.58 -25.96 -8.00
N ALA A 199 8.46 -24.96 -7.94
CA ALA A 199 8.42 -23.75 -8.75
C ALA A 199 9.81 -23.44 -9.29
N LEU A 200 10.21 -24.12 -10.38
CA LEU A 200 11.54 -24.05 -10.97
C LEU A 200 11.91 -22.70 -11.60
N SER A 201 10.90 -21.87 -11.90
CA SER A 201 11.09 -20.53 -12.48
C SER A 201 10.33 -19.51 -11.65
N PRO A 202 10.89 -18.28 -11.49
CA PRO A 202 10.18 -17.20 -10.80
C PRO A 202 8.87 -16.84 -11.45
N ILE A 203 7.83 -16.62 -10.65
CA ILE A 203 6.50 -16.20 -11.08
C ILE A 203 6.47 -14.67 -11.06
N VAL A 204 6.22 -14.03 -12.22
CA VAL A 204 6.14 -12.57 -12.31
C VAL A 204 4.99 -12.04 -11.47
N ASN A 205 5.26 -11.05 -10.63
CA ASN A 205 4.25 -10.36 -9.82
C ASN A 205 3.52 -9.29 -10.63
N LYS A 206 2.74 -9.73 -11.63
CA LYS A 206 2.05 -8.86 -12.57
C LYS A 206 1.05 -7.92 -11.87
N GLY A 207 0.43 -8.38 -10.81
CA GLY A 207 -0.54 -7.63 -10.02
C GLY A 207 0.08 -6.75 -8.93
N CYS A 208 1.39 -6.71 -8.82
CA CYS A 208 2.09 -5.96 -7.76
C CYS A 208 1.57 -6.29 -6.35
N LEU A 209 1.20 -7.57 -6.09
CA LEU A 209 0.72 -8.00 -4.79
C LEU A 209 1.85 -8.04 -3.76
N MET A 210 1.55 -7.58 -2.55
CA MET A 210 2.44 -7.67 -1.39
C MET A 210 1.62 -8.20 -0.21
N LEU A 211 1.86 -9.46 0.14
CA LEU A 211 1.27 -10.10 1.34
C LEU A 211 2.32 -10.05 2.46
N PHE A 212 2.51 -8.87 3.02
CA PHE A 212 3.64 -8.51 3.88
C PHE A 212 3.91 -9.51 5.01
N ASP A 213 2.92 -9.76 5.86
CA ASP A 213 3.05 -10.68 6.99
C ASP A 213 3.14 -12.14 6.53
N TYR A 214 2.37 -12.50 5.50
CA TYR A 214 2.23 -13.89 5.05
C TYR A 214 3.41 -14.41 4.25
N THR A 215 4.03 -13.57 3.41
CA THR A 215 5.05 -14.03 2.45
C THR A 215 6.42 -13.40 2.66
N LEU A 216 6.52 -12.35 3.48
CA LEU A 216 7.74 -11.56 3.65
C LEU A 216 8.16 -11.43 5.11
N GLY A 217 7.34 -11.89 6.07
CA GLY A 217 7.58 -11.73 7.50
C GLY A 217 7.69 -10.25 7.93
N ILE A 218 6.93 -9.37 7.28
CA ILE A 218 6.88 -7.94 7.56
C ILE A 218 5.52 -7.62 8.20
N ASP A 219 5.55 -7.24 9.47
CA ASP A 219 4.38 -6.77 10.20
C ASP A 219 4.08 -5.32 9.80
N MET A 220 3.09 -5.14 8.92
CA MET A 220 2.65 -3.84 8.41
C MET A 220 1.44 -3.28 9.15
N ASP A 221 0.74 -4.11 9.91
CA ASP A 221 -0.53 -3.76 10.55
C ASP A 221 -1.44 -2.92 9.61
N GLU A 222 -1.93 -1.79 10.07
CA GLU A 222 -2.78 -0.86 9.32
C GLU A 222 -2.10 -0.24 8.09
N MET A 223 -0.77 -0.15 8.05
CA MET A 223 -0.05 0.44 6.91
C MET A 223 -0.17 -0.38 5.62
N GLN A 224 -0.58 -1.66 5.69
CA GLN A 224 -0.88 -2.43 4.48
C GLN A 224 -1.94 -1.76 3.59
N TYR A 225 -2.90 -1.03 4.18
CA TYR A 225 -3.92 -0.30 3.43
C TYR A 225 -3.31 0.89 2.67
N ALA A 226 -2.34 1.59 3.26
CA ALA A 226 -1.60 2.63 2.57
C ALA A 226 -0.80 2.08 1.37
N TYR A 227 -0.30 0.83 1.44
CA TYR A 227 0.30 0.16 0.28
C TYR A 227 -0.71 0.01 -0.86
N TYR A 228 -1.91 -0.54 -0.58
CA TYR A 228 -2.95 -0.69 -1.59
C TYR A 228 -3.53 0.64 -2.08
N ALA A 229 -3.34 1.73 -1.36
CA ALA A 229 -3.58 3.08 -1.87
C ALA A 229 -2.45 3.61 -2.78
N GLY A 230 -1.37 2.83 -2.99
CA GLY A 230 -0.22 3.22 -3.82
C GLY A 230 0.74 4.18 -3.13
N LEU A 231 0.73 4.23 -1.81
CA LEU A 231 1.45 5.22 -1.00
C LEU A 231 2.72 4.67 -0.33
N LEU A 232 2.96 3.35 -0.33
CA LEU A 232 4.09 2.71 0.38
C LEU A 232 5.10 2.00 -0.55
N GLY A 233 5.39 2.59 -1.69
CA GLY A 233 6.42 2.09 -2.59
C GLY A 233 5.94 1.01 -3.56
N LYS A 234 6.90 0.39 -4.25
CA LYS A 234 6.66 -0.59 -5.31
C LYS A 234 6.84 -2.02 -4.80
N ALA A 235 6.11 -2.95 -5.41
CA ALA A 235 6.18 -4.37 -5.11
C ALA A 235 7.53 -5.01 -5.49
N THR A 236 7.75 -6.20 -4.95
CA THR A 236 8.75 -7.15 -5.44
C THR A 236 8.41 -7.61 -6.87
N LYS A 237 9.46 -7.83 -7.68
CA LYS A 237 9.35 -8.19 -9.11
C LYS A 237 8.61 -9.51 -9.35
N ASN A 238 8.85 -10.48 -8.48
CA ASN A 238 8.27 -11.81 -8.56
C ASN A 238 7.43 -12.12 -7.32
N LEU A 239 6.57 -13.12 -7.41
CA LEU A 239 5.80 -13.65 -6.28
C LEU A 239 6.67 -14.59 -5.45
N PRO A 240 6.78 -14.41 -4.12
CA PRO A 240 7.51 -15.33 -3.25
C PRO A 240 6.90 -16.74 -3.30
N VAL A 241 7.75 -17.78 -3.26
CA VAL A 241 7.30 -19.18 -3.23
C VAL A 241 7.74 -19.91 -1.95
N LYS A 242 8.65 -19.30 -1.18
CA LYS A 242 9.13 -19.87 0.08
C LYS A 242 9.67 -18.77 1.00
N LEU A 243 9.40 -18.90 2.29
CA LEU A 243 9.94 -18.10 3.39
C LEU A 243 10.68 -19.05 4.34
N VAL A 244 11.85 -18.66 4.81
CA VAL A 244 12.64 -19.43 5.79
C VAL A 244 12.98 -18.50 6.95
N ASP A 245 12.66 -18.92 8.16
CA ASP A 245 13.06 -18.24 9.38
C ASP A 245 14.57 -18.46 9.63
N ASN A 246 15.37 -17.40 9.67
CA ASN A 246 16.81 -17.49 9.89
C ASN A 246 17.19 -17.91 11.32
N ASP A 247 16.29 -17.67 12.29
CA ASP A 247 16.51 -18.01 13.69
C ASP A 247 16.10 -19.47 13.97
N ASN A 248 15.29 -20.06 13.07
CA ASN A 248 14.87 -21.46 13.08
C ASN A 248 14.69 -21.99 11.65
N GLU A 249 15.77 -22.44 11.03
CA GLU A 249 15.77 -22.92 9.64
C GLU A 249 14.82 -24.10 9.36
N ASN A 250 14.31 -24.77 10.38
CA ASN A 250 13.26 -25.78 10.24
C ASN A 250 11.87 -25.17 10.04
N ARG A 251 11.70 -23.89 10.32
CA ARG A 251 10.46 -23.17 10.07
C ARG A 251 10.46 -22.62 8.66
N ILE A 252 9.84 -23.39 7.77
CA ILE A 252 9.74 -23.10 6.34
C ILE A 252 8.27 -23.00 5.99
N ASP A 253 7.88 -21.87 5.39
CA ASP A 253 6.56 -21.67 4.81
C ASP A 253 6.68 -21.76 3.28
N ASN A 254 5.89 -22.61 2.65
CA ASN A 254 5.84 -22.76 1.20
C ASN A 254 4.56 -22.10 0.65
N PHE A 255 4.70 -21.47 -0.50
CA PHE A 255 3.62 -20.71 -1.12
C PHE A 255 3.26 -21.26 -2.49
N THR A 256 1.97 -21.42 -2.73
CA THR A 256 1.44 -21.84 -4.02
C THR A 256 0.52 -20.75 -4.56
N TRP A 257 0.79 -20.32 -5.79
CA TRP A 257 0.01 -19.31 -6.50
C TRP A 257 -0.77 -19.95 -7.64
N THR A 258 -2.04 -19.61 -7.77
CA THR A 258 -2.84 -19.90 -8.96
C THR A 258 -2.97 -18.63 -9.76
N LEU A 259 -2.69 -18.69 -11.07
CA LEU A 259 -2.78 -17.57 -11.98
C LEU A 259 -3.96 -17.76 -12.94
N ASN A 260 -4.59 -16.65 -13.36
CA ASN A 260 -5.53 -16.68 -14.48
C ASN A 260 -4.78 -16.75 -15.83
N SER A 261 -5.52 -16.86 -16.94
CA SER A 261 -4.97 -16.93 -18.29
C SER A 261 -4.12 -15.71 -18.69
N ASN A 262 -4.31 -14.57 -18.02
CA ASN A 262 -3.56 -13.34 -18.25
C ASN A 262 -2.33 -13.22 -17.34
N GLY A 263 -2.05 -14.21 -16.49
CA GLY A 263 -0.89 -14.25 -15.58
C GLY A 263 -1.07 -13.46 -14.29
N TYR A 264 -2.29 -13.04 -13.92
CA TYR A 264 -2.58 -12.43 -12.64
C TYR A 264 -2.87 -13.48 -11.58
N PRO A 265 -2.35 -13.33 -10.34
CA PRO A 265 -2.66 -14.24 -9.26
C PRO A 265 -4.14 -14.13 -8.86
N ILE A 266 -4.84 -15.27 -8.84
CA ILE A 266 -6.24 -15.35 -8.40
C ILE A 266 -6.39 -16.07 -7.06
N SER A 267 -5.40 -16.84 -6.65
CA SER A 267 -5.35 -17.40 -5.31
C SER A 267 -3.92 -17.61 -4.83
N PHE A 268 -3.78 -17.64 -3.52
CA PHE A 268 -2.56 -17.90 -2.77
C PHE A 268 -2.86 -18.93 -1.68
N LYS A 269 -1.95 -19.88 -1.48
CA LYS A 269 -1.97 -20.81 -0.35
C LYS A 269 -0.63 -20.79 0.35
N ARG A 270 -0.66 -20.78 1.68
CA ARG A 270 0.50 -21.02 2.54
C ARG A 270 0.38 -22.45 3.05
N ASP A 271 1.36 -23.30 2.70
CA ASP A 271 1.33 -24.73 2.95
C ASP A 271 0.01 -25.37 2.47
N LEU A 272 -0.74 -26.02 3.36
CA LEU A 272 -2.00 -26.70 3.03
C LEU A 272 -3.25 -25.98 3.59
N THR A 273 -3.11 -24.87 4.31
CA THR A 273 -4.18 -24.42 5.23
C THR A 273 -4.78 -23.05 4.95
N VAL A 274 -4.07 -22.09 4.40
CA VAL A 274 -4.59 -20.74 4.19
C VAL A 274 -4.72 -20.43 2.72
N ALA A 275 -5.92 -20.09 2.29
CA ALA A 275 -6.20 -19.68 0.92
C ALA A 275 -6.72 -18.24 0.90
N TYR A 276 -6.06 -17.38 0.13
CA TYR A 276 -6.51 -16.05 -0.19
C TYR A 276 -6.96 -15.99 -1.65
N SER A 277 -7.96 -15.19 -1.95
CA SER A 277 -8.45 -14.97 -3.31
C SER A 277 -8.30 -13.51 -3.71
N PHE A 278 -8.12 -13.30 -5.03
CA PHE A 278 -7.95 -11.98 -5.62
C PHE A 278 -8.86 -11.87 -6.84
N ALA A 279 -9.50 -10.71 -7.03
CA ALA A 279 -10.23 -10.36 -8.25
C ALA A 279 -9.58 -9.13 -8.91
N TRP A 280 -9.63 -9.09 -10.28
CA TRP A 280 -8.96 -8.10 -11.12
C TRP A 280 -9.95 -7.39 -12.03
#